data_3ca84cacdfe372d2db9dd90f4dabcc6c
#
_entry.id   3ca84cacdfe372d2db9dd90f4dabcc6c
#
_cell.length_a   1.000
_cell.length_b   1.000
_cell.length_c   1.000
_cell.angle_alpha   90.00
_cell.angle_beta   90.00
_cell.angle_gamma   90.00
#
_symmetry.space_group_name_H-M   'P 1'
#
loop_
_entity.id
_entity.type
_entity.pdbx_description
1 polymer ?
#
loop_
_entity_poly.entity_id
_entity_poly.type
_entity_poly.pdbx_seq_one_letter_code
_entity_poly.pdbx_strand_id
1 'polypeptide(L)'
;MTALSLMQEVNTGDEQIIDDNYRTWYEVFVYSFFDSDGDGIGDLNGLTEKLDYINDGDPATDTDLGCNGIWLMPVMPSTTYHKYDVTDYCDIDPEYGTMDDFKNLIAACHERGINVIIDLVMNHTSSQHEWFKTAADYLKNLPEGAEPDASGVSLCGLL
;
A
#
# COMPACT_ATOMS: atom_id res chain seq x y z
N MET A 1 -2.33 -16.62 4.94
CA MET A 1 -2.62 -16.40 3.50
C MET A 1 -1.54 -15.45 2.99
N THR A 2 -0.85 -15.77 1.92
CA THR A 2 0.20 -14.90 1.37
C THR A 2 -0.44 -13.77 0.55
N ALA A 3 0.19 -12.58 0.53
CA ALA A 3 -0.26 -11.44 -0.29
C ALA A 3 -0.55 -11.83 -1.75
N LEU A 4 0.18 -12.81 -2.28
CA LEU A 4 -0.02 -13.34 -3.63
C LEU A 4 -1.37 -14.08 -3.81
N SER A 5 -1.93 -14.69 -2.75
CA SER A 5 -3.22 -15.38 -2.82
C SER A 5 -4.41 -14.42 -2.74
N LEU A 6 -4.20 -13.24 -2.14
CA LEU A 6 -5.23 -12.18 -2.10
C LEU A 6 -5.38 -11.48 -3.46
N MET A 7 -4.31 -11.35 -4.22
CA MET A 7 -4.36 -10.77 -5.58
C MET A 7 -5.08 -11.68 -6.59
N GLN A 8 -5.20 -13.00 -6.33
CA GLN A 8 -5.91 -13.92 -7.23
C GLN A 8 -7.43 -13.96 -7.03
N GLU A 9 -7.95 -13.47 -5.90
CA GLU A 9 -9.40 -13.50 -5.62
C GLU A 9 -10.17 -12.28 -6.12
N VAL A 10 -9.48 -11.20 -6.55
CA VAL A 10 -10.12 -9.94 -7.00
C VAL A 10 -10.30 -9.86 -8.52
N ASN A 11 -9.84 -10.87 -9.26
CA ASN A 11 -9.92 -10.86 -10.74
C ASN A 11 -11.28 -11.37 -11.23
N THR A 12 -12.28 -10.50 -11.29
CA THR A 12 -13.65 -10.81 -11.74
C THR A 12 -14.13 -9.87 -12.85
N GLY A 13 -13.49 -9.85 -14.01
CA GLY A 13 -14.03 -9.09 -15.13
C GLY A 13 -13.14 -9.09 -16.37
N ASP A 14 -13.71 -8.81 -17.53
CA ASP A 14 -13.00 -8.55 -18.78
C ASP A 14 -12.13 -7.28 -18.61
N GLU A 15 -11.01 -7.39 -17.88
CA GLU A 15 -10.03 -6.31 -17.80
C GLU A 15 -9.51 -6.04 -19.21
N GLN A 16 -9.71 -4.83 -19.70
CA GLN A 16 -8.96 -4.37 -20.86
C GLN A 16 -7.48 -4.35 -20.47
N ILE A 17 -6.73 -5.36 -20.92
CA ILE A 17 -5.28 -5.42 -20.73
C ILE A 17 -4.67 -4.30 -21.57
N ILE A 18 -4.49 -3.14 -20.95
CA ILE A 18 -3.66 -2.08 -21.51
C ILE A 18 -2.23 -2.36 -21.05
N ASP A 19 -1.27 -2.36 -22.00
CA ASP A 19 0.15 -2.43 -21.64
C ASP A 19 0.48 -1.26 -20.68
N ASP A 20 1.06 -1.56 -19.52
CA ASP A 20 1.34 -0.58 -18.48
C ASP A 20 2.22 0.59 -18.96
N ASN A 21 3.01 0.40 -20.02
CA ASN A 21 3.76 1.47 -20.67
C ASN A 21 2.88 2.59 -21.27
N TYR A 22 1.62 2.32 -21.51
CA TYR A 22 0.66 3.28 -22.07
C TYR A 22 -0.35 3.81 -21.05
N ARG A 23 -0.21 3.46 -19.76
CA ARG A 23 -1.07 3.98 -18.72
C ARG A 23 -0.66 5.38 -18.32
N THR A 24 -1.65 6.22 -18.05
CA THR A 24 -1.46 7.50 -17.37
C THR A 24 -1.68 7.26 -15.88
N TRP A 25 -0.64 7.48 -15.09
CA TRP A 25 -0.64 7.23 -13.66
C TRP A 25 -0.91 8.51 -12.87
N TYR A 26 -1.77 8.39 -11.86
CA TYR A 26 -2.02 9.44 -10.86
C TYR A 26 -1.45 8.99 -9.52
N GLU A 27 -0.42 9.70 -9.04
CA GLU A 27 0.17 9.42 -7.73
C GLU A 27 -0.70 10.02 -6.63
N VAL A 28 -1.01 9.21 -5.60
CA VAL A 28 -1.85 9.60 -4.47
C VAL A 28 -1.10 9.47 -3.17
N PHE A 29 -0.96 10.58 -2.45
CA PHE A 29 -0.66 10.59 -1.03
C PHE A 29 -1.97 10.60 -0.26
N VAL A 30 -2.40 9.43 0.23
CA VAL A 30 -3.71 9.24 0.86
C VAL A 30 -3.94 10.22 2.00
N TYR A 31 -2.93 10.43 2.85
CA TYR A 31 -2.98 11.34 4.01
C TYR A 31 -3.55 12.73 3.70
N SER A 32 -3.26 13.27 2.52
CA SER A 32 -3.65 14.62 2.12
C SER A 32 -4.66 14.67 0.97
N PHE A 33 -5.21 13.53 0.53
CA PHE A 33 -6.04 13.51 -0.66
C PHE A 33 -7.49 13.90 -0.38
N PHE A 34 -8.20 13.13 0.43
CA PHE A 34 -9.57 13.44 0.84
C PHE A 34 -9.92 12.73 2.14
N ASP A 35 -10.39 13.50 3.11
CA ASP A 35 -10.84 13.07 4.43
C ASP A 35 -12.35 12.79 4.37
N SER A 36 -12.77 11.53 4.54
CA SER A 36 -14.17 11.13 4.46
C SER A 36 -14.89 11.15 5.80
N ASP A 37 -14.17 11.05 6.91
CA ASP A 37 -14.74 10.95 8.26
C ASP A 37 -14.60 12.21 9.12
N GLY A 38 -13.79 13.20 8.65
CA GLY A 38 -13.67 14.50 9.27
C GLY A 38 -12.62 14.56 10.38
N ASP A 39 -11.69 13.64 10.43
CA ASP A 39 -10.63 13.60 11.43
C ASP A 39 -9.42 14.49 11.08
N GLY A 40 -9.37 15.03 9.87
CA GLY A 40 -8.30 15.87 9.34
C GLY A 40 -7.22 15.13 8.57
N ILE A 41 -7.40 13.82 8.36
CA ILE A 41 -6.49 12.94 7.63
C ILE A 41 -7.25 12.33 6.44
N GLY A 42 -6.65 12.31 5.26
CA GLY A 42 -7.22 11.61 4.12
C GLY A 42 -7.20 10.10 4.31
N ASP A 43 -8.20 9.40 3.77
CA ASP A 43 -8.40 7.98 3.97
C ASP A 43 -8.79 7.23 2.68
N LEU A 44 -8.84 5.89 2.73
CA LEU A 44 -9.13 5.05 1.56
C LEU A 44 -10.58 5.17 1.08
N ASN A 45 -11.52 5.44 2.00
CA ASN A 45 -12.91 5.70 1.64
C ASN A 45 -13.04 7.04 0.93
N GLY A 46 -12.32 8.05 1.40
CA GLY A 46 -12.24 9.35 0.76
C GLY A 46 -11.64 9.27 -0.65
N LEU A 47 -10.59 8.48 -0.83
CA LEU A 47 -10.06 8.22 -2.17
C LEU A 47 -11.10 7.51 -3.04
N THR A 48 -11.82 6.52 -2.51
CA THR A 48 -12.87 5.80 -3.23
C THR A 48 -13.99 6.75 -3.67
N GLU A 49 -14.40 7.67 -2.81
CA GLU A 49 -15.43 8.69 -3.14
C GLU A 49 -14.99 9.64 -4.26
N LYS A 50 -13.69 9.83 -4.46
CA LYS A 50 -13.12 10.76 -5.44
C LYS A 50 -12.58 10.09 -6.70
N LEU A 51 -12.81 8.80 -6.89
CA LEU A 51 -12.34 8.08 -8.08
C LEU A 51 -12.86 8.70 -9.38
N ASP A 52 -14.09 9.20 -9.40
CA ASP A 52 -14.67 9.83 -10.59
C ASP A 52 -13.95 11.13 -11.02
N TYR A 53 -13.17 11.75 -10.12
CA TYR A 53 -12.27 12.83 -10.49
C TYR A 53 -11.05 12.32 -11.27
N ILE A 54 -10.57 11.12 -10.94
CA ILE A 54 -9.40 10.51 -11.57
C ILE A 54 -9.80 9.84 -12.88
N ASN A 55 -10.88 9.04 -12.84
CA ASN A 55 -11.49 8.38 -13.98
C ASN A 55 -12.89 7.87 -13.59
N ASP A 56 -13.92 8.30 -14.28
CA ASP A 56 -15.30 7.89 -14.04
C ASP A 56 -15.69 6.57 -14.73
N GLY A 57 -14.78 5.99 -15.54
CA GLY A 57 -14.98 4.75 -16.26
C GLY A 57 -15.76 4.92 -17.58
N ASP A 58 -16.21 6.12 -17.95
CA ASP A 58 -16.92 6.39 -19.19
C ASP A 58 -16.01 7.17 -20.17
N PRO A 59 -15.53 6.53 -21.25
CA PRO A 59 -14.65 7.18 -22.22
C PRO A 59 -15.35 8.27 -23.04
N ALA A 60 -16.66 8.47 -22.90
CA ALA A 60 -17.42 9.50 -23.60
C ALA A 60 -17.51 10.81 -22.82
N THR A 61 -17.09 10.83 -21.55
CA THR A 61 -17.04 12.04 -20.74
C THR A 61 -15.68 12.74 -20.89
N ASP A 62 -15.62 14.00 -20.50
CA ASP A 62 -14.41 14.84 -20.44
C ASP A 62 -14.33 15.58 -19.08
N THR A 63 -14.95 14.99 -18.04
CA THR A 63 -15.11 15.60 -16.72
C THR A 63 -14.11 15.08 -15.69
N ASP A 64 -13.33 14.08 -16.06
CA ASP A 64 -12.29 13.47 -15.25
C ASP A 64 -10.87 13.72 -15.82
N LEU A 65 -9.84 13.17 -15.18
CA LEU A 65 -8.46 13.25 -15.66
C LEU A 65 -8.10 12.19 -16.70
N GLY A 66 -8.94 11.17 -16.92
CA GLY A 66 -8.70 10.05 -17.82
C GLY A 66 -7.51 9.17 -17.41
N CYS A 67 -7.08 9.21 -16.15
CA CYS A 67 -5.99 8.37 -15.66
C CYS A 67 -6.49 6.93 -15.49
N ASN A 68 -5.75 5.97 -16.01
CA ASN A 68 -6.10 4.55 -15.97
C ASN A 68 -5.14 3.74 -15.06
N GLY A 69 -4.37 4.42 -14.25
CA GLY A 69 -3.54 3.86 -13.20
C GLY A 69 -3.46 4.78 -11.98
N ILE A 70 -3.46 4.21 -10.78
CA ILE A 70 -3.19 4.90 -9.53
C ILE A 70 -1.94 4.31 -8.89
N TRP A 71 -1.03 5.17 -8.47
CA TRP A 71 0.10 4.84 -7.64
C TRP A 71 -0.15 5.38 -6.23
N LEU A 72 -0.34 4.48 -5.27
CA LEU A 72 -0.48 4.84 -3.86
C LEU A 72 0.91 4.93 -3.21
N MET A 73 1.23 6.06 -2.61
CA MET A 73 2.28 6.15 -1.62
C MET A 73 2.00 5.15 -0.48
N PRO A 74 2.98 4.81 0.38
CA PRO A 74 2.81 3.75 1.36
C PRO A 74 1.51 3.87 2.17
N VAL A 75 0.80 2.75 2.31
CA VAL A 75 -0.49 2.65 3.03
C VAL A 75 -0.42 1.72 4.24
N MET A 76 0.74 1.11 4.48
CA MET A 76 0.96 0.20 5.59
C MET A 76 1.11 0.93 6.92
N PRO A 77 0.86 0.25 8.07
CA PRO A 77 1.07 0.80 9.40
C PRO A 77 2.46 1.39 9.58
N SER A 78 2.51 2.61 10.10
CA SER A 78 3.74 3.38 10.25
C SER A 78 3.62 4.33 11.45
N THR A 79 4.77 4.79 11.97
CA THR A 79 4.80 5.78 13.05
C THR A 79 4.87 7.22 12.56
N THR A 80 4.95 7.43 11.25
CA THR A 80 5.07 8.76 10.63
C THR A 80 3.97 9.01 9.59
N TYR A 81 3.65 10.28 9.36
CA TYR A 81 2.61 10.69 8.42
C TYR A 81 2.89 10.27 6.97
N HIS A 82 4.16 10.16 6.57
CA HIS A 82 4.54 9.77 5.21
C HIS A 82 4.55 8.26 4.97
N LYS A 83 4.42 7.45 6.04
CA LYS A 83 4.30 5.98 6.01
C LYS A 83 5.51 5.20 5.45
N TYR A 84 6.68 5.85 5.24
CA TYR A 84 7.88 5.17 4.77
C TYR A 84 8.66 4.39 5.85
N ASP A 85 8.29 4.48 7.13
CA ASP A 85 8.85 3.70 8.23
C ASP A 85 7.86 2.60 8.66
N VAL A 86 7.70 1.62 7.79
CA VAL A 86 6.71 0.55 7.92
C VAL A 86 6.95 -0.29 9.18
N THR A 87 5.90 -0.50 9.96
CA THR A 87 5.89 -1.35 11.16
C THR A 87 5.25 -2.72 10.92
N ASP A 88 4.39 -2.83 9.90
CA ASP A 88 3.77 -4.08 9.44
C ASP A 88 3.52 -3.99 7.93
N TYR A 89 4.07 -4.95 7.15
CA TYR A 89 3.89 -5.00 5.69
C TYR A 89 2.62 -5.75 5.26
N CYS A 90 1.87 -6.29 6.21
CA CYS A 90 0.74 -7.18 5.92
C CYS A 90 -0.63 -6.56 6.25
N ASP A 91 -0.65 -5.28 6.65
CA ASP A 91 -1.88 -4.61 7.04
C ASP A 91 -1.96 -3.18 6.48
N ILE A 92 -3.13 -2.56 6.62
CA ILE A 92 -3.39 -1.16 6.28
C ILE A 92 -3.27 -0.32 7.55
N ASP A 93 -2.68 0.88 7.42
CA ASP A 93 -2.60 1.83 8.53
C ASP A 93 -4.00 2.20 9.03
N PRO A 94 -4.28 2.07 10.33
CA PRO A 94 -5.59 2.41 10.90
C PRO A 94 -6.05 3.86 10.65
N GLU A 95 -5.12 4.79 10.42
CA GLU A 95 -5.47 6.17 10.03
C GLU A 95 -6.07 6.24 8.61
N TYR A 96 -5.80 5.24 7.77
CA TYR A 96 -6.31 5.20 6.39
C TYR A 96 -7.54 4.31 6.22
N GLY A 97 -7.86 3.49 7.23
CA GLY A 97 -8.99 2.57 7.21
C GLY A 97 -8.60 1.13 7.47
N THR A 98 -9.32 0.21 6.87
CA THR A 98 -9.18 -1.23 7.07
C THR A 98 -8.74 -1.94 5.79
N MET A 99 -8.32 -3.21 5.93
CA MET A 99 -8.06 -4.07 4.77
C MET A 99 -9.30 -4.24 3.88
N ASP A 100 -10.51 -4.17 4.44
CA ASP A 100 -11.75 -4.26 3.65
C ASP A 100 -12.01 -2.96 2.87
N ASP A 101 -11.68 -1.79 3.43
CA ASP A 101 -11.72 -0.52 2.71
C ASP A 101 -10.72 -0.52 1.54
N PHE A 102 -9.53 -1.07 1.76
CA PHE A 102 -8.54 -1.25 0.68
C PHE A 102 -9.05 -2.16 -0.44
N LYS A 103 -9.68 -3.29 -0.11
CA LYS A 103 -10.28 -4.19 -1.11
C LYS A 103 -11.41 -3.51 -1.87
N ASN A 104 -12.25 -2.73 -1.19
CA ASN A 104 -13.32 -1.96 -1.81
C ASN A 104 -12.76 -0.91 -2.78
N LEU A 105 -11.70 -0.20 -2.42
CA LEU A 105 -10.99 0.72 -3.30
C LEU A 105 -10.49 0.00 -4.56
N ILE A 106 -9.81 -1.14 -4.40
CA ILE A 106 -9.30 -1.92 -5.54
C ILE A 106 -10.45 -2.34 -6.47
N ALA A 107 -11.55 -2.84 -5.92
CA ALA A 107 -12.73 -3.23 -6.71
C ALA A 107 -13.31 -2.04 -7.47
N ALA A 108 -13.47 -0.89 -6.83
CA ALA A 108 -13.99 0.32 -7.45
C ALA A 108 -13.04 0.88 -8.53
N CYS A 109 -11.73 0.75 -8.35
CA CYS A 109 -10.73 1.08 -9.38
C CYS A 109 -10.87 0.17 -10.61
N HIS A 110 -10.95 -1.14 -10.39
CA HIS A 110 -11.07 -2.11 -11.48
C HIS A 110 -12.37 -1.92 -12.29
N GLU A 111 -13.49 -1.61 -11.64
CA GLU A 111 -14.75 -1.27 -12.31
C GLU A 111 -14.62 -0.09 -13.29
N ARG A 112 -13.67 0.82 -13.05
CA ARG A 112 -13.35 1.99 -13.89
C ARG A 112 -12.19 1.77 -14.86
N GLY A 113 -11.63 0.55 -14.92
CA GLY A 113 -10.43 0.26 -15.72
C GLY A 113 -9.14 0.86 -15.16
N ILE A 114 -9.11 1.22 -13.89
CA ILE A 114 -7.94 1.77 -13.19
C ILE A 114 -7.15 0.63 -12.56
N ASN A 115 -5.86 0.49 -12.90
CA ASN A 115 -4.93 -0.38 -12.18
C ASN A 115 -4.34 0.35 -10.97
N VAL A 116 -4.06 -0.39 -9.91
CA VAL A 116 -3.46 0.18 -8.70
C VAL A 116 -2.11 -0.47 -8.44
N ILE A 117 -1.11 0.36 -8.20
CA ILE A 117 0.17 -0.05 -7.63
C ILE A 117 0.35 0.63 -6.28
N ILE A 118 1.03 -0.04 -5.36
CA ILE A 118 1.39 0.52 -4.06
C ILE A 118 2.90 0.64 -3.94
N ASP A 119 3.35 1.65 -3.24
CA ASP A 119 4.76 1.84 -2.93
C ASP A 119 5.21 0.77 -1.92
N LEU A 120 6.16 -0.06 -2.31
CA LEU A 120 6.70 -1.14 -1.47
C LEU A 120 8.06 -0.74 -0.90
N VAL A 121 8.09 -0.39 0.37
CA VAL A 121 9.29 0.10 1.08
C VAL A 121 10.21 -1.07 1.43
N MET A 122 11.08 -1.49 0.50
CA MET A 122 11.97 -2.65 0.68
C MET A 122 13.36 -2.29 1.21
N ASN A 123 13.76 -1.02 1.19
CA ASN A 123 15.11 -0.60 1.56
C ASN A 123 15.35 -0.67 3.07
N HIS A 124 14.32 -0.45 3.87
CA HIS A 124 14.39 -0.42 5.34
C HIS A 124 13.01 -0.70 5.94
N THR A 125 12.99 -0.98 7.23
CA THR A 125 11.77 -1.02 8.06
C THR A 125 11.80 0.12 9.08
N SER A 126 10.69 0.34 9.78
CA SER A 126 10.69 1.13 11.01
C SER A 126 11.60 0.51 12.07
N SER A 127 12.20 1.35 12.91
CA SER A 127 12.87 0.88 14.14
C SER A 127 11.87 0.22 15.12
N GLN A 128 10.57 0.38 14.89
CA GLN A 128 9.52 -0.26 15.67
C GLN A 128 9.07 -1.59 15.08
N HIS A 129 9.50 -1.95 13.88
CA HIS A 129 9.21 -3.24 13.27
C HIS A 129 9.89 -4.38 14.05
N GLU A 130 9.22 -5.51 14.21
CA GLU A 130 9.74 -6.66 14.96
C GLU A 130 11.06 -7.20 14.39
N TRP A 131 11.25 -7.13 13.08
CA TRP A 131 12.53 -7.53 12.45
C TRP A 131 13.68 -6.66 12.94
N PHE A 132 13.50 -5.34 13.00
CA PHE A 132 14.52 -4.42 13.48
C PHE A 132 14.82 -4.65 14.96
N LYS A 133 13.77 -4.78 15.81
CA LYS A 133 13.93 -5.01 17.25
C LYS A 133 14.69 -6.31 17.51
N THR A 134 14.30 -7.40 16.84
CA THR A 134 14.94 -8.72 16.98
C THR A 134 16.41 -8.65 16.57
N ALA A 135 16.72 -8.03 15.43
CA ALA A 135 18.10 -7.85 14.99
C ALA A 135 18.93 -7.00 15.94
N ALA A 136 18.35 -5.90 16.41
CA ALA A 136 19.02 -5.00 17.36
C ALA A 136 19.30 -5.67 18.70
N ASP A 137 18.34 -6.46 19.21
CA ASP A 137 18.51 -7.19 20.47
C ASP A 137 19.53 -8.33 20.35
N TYR A 138 19.54 -9.03 19.22
CA TYR A 138 20.60 -10.01 18.93
C TYR A 138 21.99 -9.36 18.97
N LEU A 139 22.18 -8.25 18.25
CA LEU A 139 23.47 -7.56 18.18
C LEU A 139 23.92 -7.00 19.55
N LYS A 140 22.99 -6.47 20.36
CA LYS A 140 23.29 -5.98 21.72
C LYS A 140 23.77 -7.09 22.67
N ASN A 141 23.31 -8.30 22.48
CA ASN A 141 23.63 -9.46 23.31
C ASN A 141 24.75 -10.33 22.74
N LEU A 142 25.35 -9.92 21.61
CA LEU A 142 26.46 -10.65 21.01
C LEU A 142 27.69 -10.56 21.93
N PRO A 143 28.37 -11.69 22.23
CA PRO A 143 29.61 -11.69 23.02
C PRO A 143 30.69 -10.81 22.39
N GLU A 144 31.51 -10.17 23.21
CA GLU A 144 32.64 -9.34 22.76
C GLU A 144 33.59 -10.18 21.86
N GLY A 145 33.84 -9.70 20.64
CA GLY A 145 34.70 -10.37 19.66
C GLY A 145 34.02 -11.48 18.84
N ALA A 146 32.72 -11.72 19.04
CA ALA A 146 31.96 -12.62 18.20
C ALA A 146 31.51 -11.90 16.91
N GLU A 147 31.59 -12.59 15.76
CA GLU A 147 31.07 -12.09 14.52
C GLU A 147 29.56 -12.32 14.44
N PRO A 148 28.76 -11.35 13.92
CA PRO A 148 27.34 -11.55 13.70
C PRO A 148 27.07 -12.69 12.72
N ASP A 149 26.16 -13.58 13.08
CA ASP A 149 25.71 -14.66 12.21
C ASP A 149 24.31 -14.35 11.67
N ALA A 150 24.15 -14.43 10.35
CA ALA A 150 22.86 -14.21 9.69
C ALA A 150 21.75 -15.16 10.20
N SER A 151 22.11 -16.35 10.70
CA SER A 151 21.16 -17.28 11.32
C SER A 151 20.64 -16.82 12.67
N GLY A 152 21.38 -15.96 13.38
CA GLY A 152 20.95 -15.33 14.64
C GLY A 152 20.01 -14.15 14.45
N VAL A 153 20.02 -13.57 13.26
CA VAL A 153 19.06 -12.55 12.81
C VAL A 153 18.01 -13.26 11.95
N SER A 154 17.25 -14.15 12.59
CA SER A 154 16.20 -14.86 11.87
C SER A 154 15.15 -13.86 11.41
N LEU A 155 15.15 -13.53 10.13
CA LEU A 155 14.00 -13.05 9.38
C LEU A 155 12.92 -14.15 9.27
N CYS A 156 12.96 -15.13 10.19
CA CYS A 156 12.10 -16.30 10.23
C CYS A 156 10.65 -15.93 10.49
N GLY A 157 9.97 -15.68 9.44
CA GLY A 157 8.55 -15.45 9.28
C GLY A 157 8.19 -15.25 7.82
N LEU A 158 9.20 -15.16 6.93
CA LEU A 158 9.00 -14.86 5.51
C LEU A 158 9.32 -16.02 4.54
N LEU A 159 9.57 -17.24 5.05
CA LEU A 159 9.71 -18.44 4.21
C LEU A 159 8.69 -19.48 4.62
#